data_4aa6331a80c89a69ef82eb10b1f7699f
#
_entry.id   4aa6331a80c89a69ef82eb10b1f7699f
#
_cell.length_a   1.000
_cell.length_b   1.000
_cell.length_c   1.000
_cell.angle_alpha   90.00
_cell.angle_beta   90.00
_cell.angle_gamma   90.00
#
_symmetry.space_group_name_H-M   'P 1'
#
loop_
_entity.id
_entity.type
_entity.pdbx_description
1 polymer ?
#
loop_
_entity_poly.entity_id
_entity_poly.type
_entity_poly.pdbx_seq_one_letter_code
_entity_poly.pdbx_strand_id
1 'polypeptide(L)'
;MSVTPKGHNSDHKNKLHDNTNSYQNNHKPSSEFNTRDEYLEHELQIMQPKRWRPNLPFRDYRFEFEDTIPAMAGTIGKVVMVGAIAATFAAPLGLSDAFVLENVRYELLIVSIFIILFSGFILPTANLAGTHGPLIPLIPIVVAAGGHPMAFGLLIGAFGFILAITKGGSLLARLTSKGVCGGLLIYLGFIGTISQVKKLFAWAEAIDMAHIAFIVILATILLYALLEHFKKRWLAVPLSCLIGGVVAFALGAPFEFNTAPGLPNMNPAYWWGENTGWMLGLPTLESFVVVLPFAVLAVAMWSPDFLGHQVFQKISYPQRTEKVQMNIDDTMLSASVRQTFGSLAGGANFTSSWGTYIVPAAIAKRPIPAGAILTAVFCI
;
A
#
# COMPACT_ATOMS: atom_id res chain seq x y z
N MET A 1 64.50 10.78 -38.06
CA MET A 1 63.79 9.90 -37.12
C MET A 1 62.31 10.35 -37.03
N SER A 2 61.48 9.60 -37.69
CA SER A 2 60.05 9.90 -37.83
C SER A 2 59.30 9.21 -36.69
N VAL A 3 58.56 9.95 -35.90
CA VAL A 3 57.69 9.42 -34.84
C VAL A 3 56.25 9.55 -35.33
N THR A 4 55.62 8.43 -35.63
CA THR A 4 54.19 8.30 -35.95
C THR A 4 53.36 8.33 -34.67
N PRO A 5 52.26 9.07 -34.56
CA PRO A 5 51.37 9.01 -33.44
C PRO A 5 50.41 7.79 -33.57
N LYS A 6 50.35 6.96 -32.54
CA LYS A 6 49.39 5.86 -32.39
C LYS A 6 47.98 6.43 -32.21
N GLY A 7 47.10 5.95 -33.08
CA GLY A 7 45.66 6.21 -32.98
C GLY A 7 45.05 5.67 -31.67
N HIS A 8 44.39 6.55 -30.99
CA HIS A 8 43.54 6.23 -29.86
C HIS A 8 42.09 6.54 -30.26
N ASN A 9 41.22 5.64 -29.98
CA ASN A 9 39.78 5.81 -29.95
C ASN A 9 38.89 5.11 -31.00
N SER A 10 38.47 3.91 -30.65
CA SER A 10 37.17 3.41 -31.13
C SER A 10 36.44 2.45 -30.16
N ASP A 11 36.94 2.22 -28.92
CA ASP A 11 36.36 1.21 -28.02
C ASP A 11 35.36 1.75 -26.99
N HIS A 12 35.04 3.05 -26.97
CA HIS A 12 34.11 3.59 -25.97
C HIS A 12 32.63 3.61 -26.37
N LYS A 13 32.32 3.39 -27.65
CA LYS A 13 30.91 3.42 -28.11
C LYS A 13 30.18 2.07 -28.04
N ASN A 14 30.87 0.94 -27.97
CA ASN A 14 30.25 -0.38 -27.91
C ASN A 14 29.88 -0.89 -26.51
N LYS A 15 30.29 -0.21 -25.44
CA LYS A 15 29.94 -0.63 -24.06
C LYS A 15 28.55 -0.17 -23.58
N LEU A 16 27.85 0.67 -24.33
CA LEU A 16 26.52 1.16 -23.94
C LEU A 16 25.33 0.30 -24.44
N HIS A 17 25.57 -0.59 -25.42
CA HIS A 17 24.50 -1.44 -25.99
C HIS A 17 24.43 -2.87 -25.40
N ASP A 18 25.42 -3.32 -24.64
CA ASP A 18 25.52 -4.74 -24.25
C ASP A 18 24.87 -5.08 -22.89
N ASN A 19 24.29 -4.09 -22.19
CA ASN A 19 23.71 -4.31 -20.85
C ASN A 19 22.18 -4.54 -20.83
N THR A 20 21.51 -4.54 -21.97
CA THR A 20 20.06 -4.72 -22.03
C THR A 20 19.59 -6.18 -22.04
N ASN A 21 20.49 -7.13 -22.30
CA ASN A 21 20.17 -8.57 -22.38
C ASN A 21 20.70 -9.41 -21.22
N SER A 22 21.24 -8.79 -20.16
CA SER A 22 21.91 -9.57 -19.11
C SER A 22 20.97 -10.45 -18.31
N TYR A 23 19.71 -10.01 -18.08
CA TYR A 23 18.72 -10.79 -17.35
C TYR A 23 18.28 -12.02 -18.16
N GLN A 24 17.85 -11.81 -19.40
CA GLN A 24 17.38 -12.90 -20.27
C GLN A 24 18.44 -13.96 -20.52
N ASN A 25 19.71 -13.55 -20.68
CA ASN A 25 20.83 -14.46 -20.92
C ASN A 25 21.25 -15.26 -19.69
N ASN A 26 20.96 -14.78 -18.48
CA ASN A 26 21.34 -15.42 -17.23
C ASN A 26 20.15 -16.12 -16.54
N HIS A 27 18.94 -15.98 -17.08
CA HIS A 27 17.77 -16.63 -16.52
C HIS A 27 17.84 -18.16 -16.72
N LYS A 28 17.63 -18.89 -15.62
CA LYS A 28 17.51 -20.34 -15.59
C LYS A 28 16.10 -20.75 -15.20
N PRO A 29 15.52 -21.78 -15.81
CA PRO A 29 14.21 -22.26 -15.44
C PRO A 29 14.19 -22.81 -14.02
N SER A 30 13.06 -22.73 -13.35
CA SER A 30 12.90 -23.23 -11.97
C SER A 30 13.21 -24.71 -11.78
N SER A 31 13.11 -25.49 -12.87
CA SER A 31 13.43 -26.93 -12.89
C SER A 31 14.93 -27.25 -12.73
N GLU A 32 15.81 -26.27 -12.89
CA GLU A 32 17.27 -26.45 -12.67
C GLU A 32 17.68 -26.31 -11.20
N PHE A 33 16.77 -25.96 -10.32
CA PHE A 33 17.04 -25.75 -8.90
C PHE A 33 16.40 -26.82 -8.05
N ASN A 34 17.07 -27.19 -6.94
CA ASN A 34 16.56 -28.20 -6.03
C ASN A 34 15.40 -27.69 -5.18
N THR A 35 15.42 -26.39 -4.85
CA THR A 35 14.38 -25.74 -4.04
C THR A 35 13.89 -24.45 -4.68
N ARG A 36 12.65 -24.07 -4.36
CA ARG A 36 12.13 -22.78 -4.81
C ARG A 36 12.90 -21.59 -4.22
N ASP A 37 13.43 -21.73 -3.02
CA ASP A 37 14.21 -20.66 -2.38
C ASP A 37 15.54 -20.44 -3.13
N GLU A 38 16.23 -21.47 -3.57
CA GLU A 38 17.42 -21.35 -4.42
C GLU A 38 17.11 -20.66 -5.76
N TYR A 39 16.01 -21.05 -6.39
CA TYR A 39 15.54 -20.41 -7.60
C TYR A 39 15.25 -18.92 -7.40
N LEU A 40 14.53 -18.56 -6.34
CA LEU A 40 14.21 -17.17 -6.04
C LEU A 40 15.46 -16.36 -5.68
N GLU A 41 16.43 -16.97 -5.00
CA GLU A 41 17.72 -16.31 -4.70
C GLU A 41 18.49 -16.03 -6.01
N HIS A 42 18.53 -16.98 -6.93
CA HIS A 42 19.14 -16.77 -8.24
C HIS A 42 18.44 -15.65 -9.02
N GLU A 43 17.11 -15.68 -9.09
CA GLU A 43 16.32 -14.65 -9.74
C GLU A 43 16.63 -13.25 -9.19
N LEU A 44 16.68 -13.09 -7.87
CA LEU A 44 16.99 -11.83 -7.20
C LEU A 44 18.43 -11.34 -7.47
N GLN A 45 19.37 -12.25 -7.73
CA GLN A 45 20.75 -11.90 -8.10
C GLN A 45 20.87 -11.36 -9.52
N ILE A 46 20.13 -11.92 -10.47
CA ILE A 46 20.20 -11.55 -11.89
C ILE A 46 19.29 -10.37 -12.22
N MET A 47 18.24 -10.13 -11.43
CA MET A 47 17.37 -8.97 -11.61
C MET A 47 18.12 -7.66 -11.37
N GLN A 48 17.94 -6.70 -12.26
CA GLN A 48 18.63 -5.41 -12.21
C GLN A 48 17.69 -4.22 -12.44
N PRO A 49 16.57 -4.11 -11.70
CA PRO A 49 15.74 -2.94 -11.82
C PRO A 49 16.53 -1.68 -11.41
N LYS A 50 16.38 -0.62 -12.21
CA LYS A 50 17.16 0.62 -12.06
C LYS A 50 16.25 1.79 -11.70
N ARG A 51 16.65 2.58 -10.71
CA ARG A 51 15.97 3.83 -10.34
C ARG A 51 16.00 4.83 -11.48
N TRP A 52 14.89 5.54 -11.66
CA TRP A 52 14.71 6.59 -12.66
C TRP A 52 14.93 6.14 -14.11
N ARG A 53 14.70 4.87 -14.38
CA ARG A 53 14.68 4.28 -15.72
C ARG A 53 13.47 3.38 -15.85
N PRO A 54 12.85 3.30 -17.04
CA PRO A 54 11.74 2.39 -17.26
C PRO A 54 12.16 0.94 -17.03
N ASN A 55 11.58 0.30 -16.02
CA ASN A 55 11.76 -1.12 -15.76
C ASN A 55 10.60 -1.89 -16.38
N LEU A 56 10.90 -2.90 -17.18
CA LEU A 56 9.89 -3.68 -17.87
C LEU A 56 9.85 -5.12 -17.37
N PRO A 57 8.65 -5.70 -17.24
CA PRO A 57 8.50 -7.12 -16.96
C PRO A 57 9.28 -7.95 -17.99
N PHE A 58 9.83 -9.07 -17.55
CA PHE A 58 10.62 -10.03 -18.36
C PHE A 58 11.93 -9.50 -18.95
N ARG A 59 12.20 -8.21 -18.84
CA ARG A 59 13.49 -7.61 -19.21
C ARG A 59 14.35 -7.32 -17.97
N ASP A 60 13.79 -6.68 -16.97
CA ASP A 60 14.51 -6.21 -15.79
C ASP A 60 14.12 -7.00 -14.52
N TYR A 61 12.95 -7.62 -14.52
CA TYR A 61 12.40 -8.47 -13.48
C TYR A 61 11.35 -9.42 -14.03
N ARG A 62 10.97 -10.44 -13.25
CA ARG A 62 9.96 -11.42 -13.63
C ARG A 62 8.94 -11.60 -12.52
N PHE A 63 7.76 -12.00 -12.89
CA PHE A 63 6.73 -12.56 -12.03
C PHE A 63 6.20 -13.87 -12.64
N GLU A 64 5.64 -14.72 -11.81
CA GLU A 64 5.13 -16.03 -12.16
C GLU A 64 3.68 -16.15 -11.73
N PHE A 65 3.01 -17.20 -12.20
CA PHE A 65 1.61 -17.42 -11.85
C PHE A 65 1.40 -17.56 -10.33
N GLU A 66 2.35 -18.18 -9.62
CA GLU A 66 2.32 -18.32 -8.16
C GLU A 66 2.32 -16.98 -7.42
N ASP A 67 2.83 -15.93 -8.03
CA ASP A 67 2.84 -14.58 -7.45
C ASP A 67 1.44 -13.94 -7.45
N THR A 68 0.49 -14.47 -8.24
CA THR A 68 -0.87 -13.94 -8.32
C THR A 68 -1.66 -14.15 -7.03
N ILE A 69 -1.47 -15.28 -6.33
CA ILE A 69 -2.18 -15.57 -5.07
C ILE A 69 -1.83 -14.55 -3.99
N PRO A 70 -0.53 -14.26 -3.72
CA PRO A 70 -0.14 -13.20 -2.81
C PRO A 70 -0.67 -11.83 -3.21
N ALA A 71 -0.66 -11.51 -4.51
CA ALA A 71 -1.16 -10.23 -5.00
C ALA A 71 -2.67 -10.08 -4.77
N MET A 72 -3.45 -11.11 -5.04
CA MET A 72 -4.90 -11.13 -4.75
C MET A 72 -5.17 -10.95 -3.26
N ALA A 73 -4.45 -11.65 -2.39
CA ALA A 73 -4.59 -11.51 -0.96
C ALA A 73 -4.22 -10.08 -0.48
N GLY A 74 -3.19 -9.47 -1.06
CA GLY A 74 -2.84 -8.07 -0.83
C GLY A 74 -3.94 -7.11 -1.27
N THR A 75 -4.56 -7.38 -2.42
CA THR A 75 -5.69 -6.58 -2.94
C THR A 75 -6.90 -6.61 -2.01
N ILE A 76 -7.27 -7.79 -1.50
CA ILE A 76 -8.38 -7.90 -0.52
C ILE A 76 -8.09 -7.03 0.72
N GLY A 77 -6.88 -7.14 1.26
CA GLY A 77 -6.45 -6.28 2.37
C GLY A 77 -6.52 -4.79 2.04
N LYS A 78 -6.16 -4.42 0.80
CA LYS A 78 -6.24 -3.04 0.31
C LYS A 78 -7.68 -2.53 0.24
N VAL A 79 -8.59 -3.30 -0.35
CA VAL A 79 -10.02 -2.93 -0.45
C VAL A 79 -10.63 -2.69 0.93
N VAL A 80 -10.38 -3.61 1.88
CA VAL A 80 -10.87 -3.48 3.26
C VAL A 80 -10.34 -2.20 3.93
N MET A 81 -9.07 -1.89 3.77
CA MET A 81 -8.48 -0.69 4.37
C MET A 81 -9.00 0.60 3.75
N VAL A 82 -9.17 0.64 2.43
CA VAL A 82 -9.73 1.78 1.70
C VAL A 82 -11.17 2.02 2.16
N GLY A 83 -11.98 0.96 2.22
CA GLY A 83 -13.35 1.05 2.70
C GLY A 83 -13.44 1.53 4.15
N ALA A 84 -12.58 1.03 5.03
CA ALA A 84 -12.55 1.45 6.43
C ALA A 84 -12.23 2.94 6.60
N ILE A 85 -11.31 3.50 5.80
CA ILE A 85 -10.98 4.93 5.83
C ILE A 85 -12.14 5.77 5.28
N ALA A 86 -12.66 5.42 4.11
CA ALA A 86 -13.78 6.13 3.52
C ALA A 86 -15.00 6.16 4.46
N ALA A 87 -15.34 5.02 5.06
CA ALA A 87 -16.43 4.94 6.05
C ALA A 87 -16.14 5.75 7.32
N THR A 88 -14.88 5.85 7.74
CA THR A 88 -14.50 6.62 8.94
C THR A 88 -14.64 8.13 8.70
N PHE A 89 -14.47 8.62 7.49
CA PHE A 89 -14.82 9.99 7.11
C PHE A 89 -16.33 10.15 6.90
N ALA A 90 -16.96 9.20 6.21
CA ALA A 90 -18.37 9.31 5.84
C ALA A 90 -19.29 9.44 7.05
N ALA A 91 -19.09 8.62 8.08
CA ALA A 91 -19.94 8.59 9.25
C ALA A 91 -20.06 9.96 9.98
N PRO A 92 -18.97 10.63 10.39
CA PRO A 92 -19.08 11.91 11.07
C PRO A 92 -19.47 13.08 10.17
N LEU A 93 -19.31 12.95 8.84
CA LEU A 93 -19.72 13.97 7.86
C LEU A 93 -21.13 13.72 7.33
N GLY A 94 -21.81 12.64 7.75
CA GLY A 94 -23.14 12.31 7.28
C GLY A 94 -23.23 11.91 5.81
N LEU A 95 -22.12 11.39 5.24
CA LEU A 95 -22.05 10.97 3.84
C LEU A 95 -22.67 9.57 3.65
N SER A 96 -23.21 9.34 2.46
CA SER A 96 -23.92 8.10 2.13
C SER A 96 -22.98 6.91 1.86
N ASP A 97 -23.50 5.70 1.91
CA ASP A 97 -22.79 4.49 1.51
C ASP A 97 -22.38 4.51 0.03
N ALA A 98 -23.16 5.17 -0.83
CA ALA A 98 -22.80 5.39 -2.22
C ALA A 98 -21.51 6.21 -2.35
N PHE A 99 -21.30 7.23 -1.51
CA PHE A 99 -20.04 7.96 -1.44
C PHE A 99 -18.87 7.04 -1.05
N VAL A 100 -19.06 6.19 -0.04
CA VAL A 100 -18.02 5.23 0.39
C VAL A 100 -17.64 4.33 -0.78
N LEU A 101 -18.63 3.77 -1.49
CA LEU A 101 -18.40 2.90 -2.64
C LEU A 101 -17.63 3.61 -3.76
N GLU A 102 -18.08 4.81 -4.15
CA GLU A 102 -17.40 5.61 -5.18
C GLU A 102 -15.98 5.99 -4.77
N ASN A 103 -15.77 6.34 -3.51
CA ASN A 103 -14.44 6.66 -2.99
C ASN A 103 -13.51 5.43 -3.01
N VAL A 104 -14.02 4.25 -2.67
CA VAL A 104 -13.26 3.00 -2.77
C VAL A 104 -12.84 2.72 -4.22
N ARG A 105 -13.77 2.81 -5.17
CA ARG A 105 -13.46 2.64 -6.62
C ARG A 105 -12.39 3.61 -7.10
N TYR A 106 -12.60 4.89 -6.76
CA TYR A 106 -11.69 5.97 -7.11
C TYR A 106 -10.27 5.72 -6.57
N GLU A 107 -10.18 5.39 -5.29
CA GLU A 107 -8.92 5.16 -4.63
C GLU A 107 -8.17 3.93 -5.15
N LEU A 108 -8.89 2.85 -5.45
CA LEU A 108 -8.29 1.65 -6.02
C LEU A 108 -7.71 1.95 -7.41
N LEU A 109 -8.40 2.71 -8.24
CA LEU A 109 -7.92 3.10 -9.57
C LEU A 109 -6.68 4.01 -9.46
N ILE A 110 -6.77 5.08 -8.68
CA ILE A 110 -5.65 6.04 -8.52
C ILE A 110 -4.42 5.35 -7.92
N VAL A 111 -4.62 4.56 -6.87
CA VAL A 111 -3.53 3.79 -6.27
C VAL A 111 -2.88 2.88 -7.29
N SER A 112 -3.66 2.16 -8.08
CA SER A 112 -3.14 1.23 -9.09
C SER A 112 -2.30 1.93 -10.14
N ILE A 113 -2.77 3.07 -10.65
CA ILE A 113 -2.01 3.88 -11.60
C ILE A 113 -0.66 4.30 -11.00
N PHE A 114 -0.64 4.83 -9.78
CA PHE A 114 0.59 5.29 -9.14
C PHE A 114 1.51 4.15 -8.72
N ILE A 115 0.97 2.99 -8.31
CA ILE A 115 1.75 1.78 -8.05
C ILE A 115 2.48 1.33 -9.32
N ILE A 116 1.76 1.25 -10.44
CA ILE A 116 2.36 0.84 -11.72
C ILE A 116 3.45 1.84 -12.14
N LEU A 117 3.14 3.13 -12.15
CA LEU A 117 4.08 4.16 -12.58
C LEU A 117 5.33 4.22 -11.69
N PHE A 118 5.16 4.30 -10.40
CA PHE A 118 6.31 4.46 -9.49
C PHE A 118 6.93 3.11 -9.15
N SER A 119 6.26 2.26 -8.40
CA SER A 119 6.84 1.01 -7.90
C SER A 119 7.09 0.00 -9.01
N GLY A 120 6.24 -0.04 -10.03
CA GLY A 120 6.38 -0.94 -11.17
C GLY A 120 7.46 -0.52 -12.16
N PHE A 121 7.50 0.75 -12.56
CA PHE A 121 8.34 1.18 -13.68
C PHE A 121 9.52 2.08 -13.29
N ILE A 122 9.33 3.09 -12.42
CA ILE A 122 10.33 4.16 -12.25
C ILE A 122 11.18 3.99 -11.00
N LEU A 123 10.56 3.63 -9.88
CA LEU A 123 11.20 3.49 -8.57
C LEU A 123 11.02 2.06 -8.03
N PRO A 124 11.82 1.11 -8.50
CA PRO A 124 11.67 -0.31 -8.14
C PRO A 124 11.95 -0.60 -6.66
N THR A 125 12.51 0.36 -5.93
CA THR A 125 12.75 0.31 -4.48
C THR A 125 11.67 1.01 -3.66
N ALA A 126 10.69 1.64 -4.30
CA ALA A 126 9.53 2.20 -3.62
C ALA A 126 8.54 1.09 -3.28
N ASN A 127 8.10 1.05 -2.01
CA ASN A 127 7.03 0.16 -1.61
C ASN A 127 5.72 0.54 -2.31
N LEU A 128 4.77 -0.39 -2.32
CA LEU A 128 3.41 -0.18 -2.82
C LEU A 128 2.78 1.01 -2.11
N ALA A 129 2.51 2.08 -2.85
CA ALA A 129 1.75 3.21 -2.33
C ALA A 129 0.35 2.71 -1.97
N GLY A 130 0.06 2.69 -0.71
CA GLY A 130 -1.16 2.14 -0.15
C GLY A 130 -1.91 3.11 0.74
N THR A 131 -2.76 2.57 1.56
CA THR A 131 -3.60 3.29 2.53
C THR A 131 -2.91 3.32 3.89
N HIS A 132 -2.82 4.47 4.53
CA HIS A 132 -2.14 4.60 5.81
C HIS A 132 -3.07 4.24 6.98
N GLY A 133 -3.12 2.97 7.32
CA GLY A 133 -3.93 2.43 8.43
C GLY A 133 -3.77 3.17 9.77
N PRO A 134 -2.56 3.56 10.19
CA PRO A 134 -2.34 4.35 11.40
C PRO A 134 -3.13 5.66 11.50
N LEU A 135 -3.59 6.23 10.38
CA LEU A 135 -4.40 7.45 10.39
C LEU A 135 -5.87 7.22 10.73
N ILE A 136 -6.39 6.01 10.63
CA ILE A 136 -7.80 5.73 10.89
C ILE A 136 -8.28 6.28 12.25
N PRO A 137 -7.55 6.11 13.37
CA PRO A 137 -7.94 6.68 14.66
C PRO A 137 -7.90 8.20 14.74
N LEU A 138 -7.12 8.87 13.87
CA LEU A 138 -7.02 10.33 13.82
C LEU A 138 -8.15 10.99 13.05
N ILE A 139 -8.77 10.29 12.09
CA ILE A 139 -9.79 10.85 11.21
C ILE A 139 -10.96 11.47 11.99
N PRO A 140 -11.56 10.81 13.01
CA PRO A 140 -12.65 11.42 13.78
C PRO A 140 -12.20 12.71 14.49
N ILE A 141 -10.97 12.77 14.96
CA ILE A 141 -10.42 13.98 15.63
C ILE A 141 -10.23 15.11 14.62
N VAL A 142 -9.70 14.80 13.44
CA VAL A 142 -9.54 15.77 12.36
C VAL A 142 -10.89 16.35 11.93
N VAL A 143 -11.90 15.50 11.76
CA VAL A 143 -13.26 15.92 11.38
C VAL A 143 -13.91 16.75 12.50
N ALA A 144 -13.80 16.32 13.77
CA ALA A 144 -14.33 17.06 14.91
C ALA A 144 -13.67 18.45 15.07
N ALA A 145 -12.42 18.61 14.65
CA ALA A 145 -11.74 19.90 14.60
C ALA A 145 -12.15 20.78 13.41
N GLY A 146 -13.07 20.34 12.55
CA GLY A 146 -13.43 21.04 11.30
C GLY A 146 -12.41 20.85 10.18
N GLY A 147 -11.61 19.80 10.24
CA GLY A 147 -10.56 19.53 9.26
C GLY A 147 -11.10 19.13 7.90
N HIS A 148 -10.60 19.80 6.85
CA HIS A 148 -10.98 19.53 5.46
C HIS A 148 -10.12 18.41 4.86
N PRO A 149 -10.72 17.31 4.32
CA PRO A 149 -9.97 16.15 3.83
C PRO A 149 -8.95 16.49 2.73
N MET A 150 -9.31 17.35 1.79
CA MET A 150 -8.41 17.80 0.73
C MET A 150 -7.22 18.59 1.28
N ALA A 151 -7.47 19.57 2.17
CA ALA A 151 -6.39 20.35 2.79
C ALA A 151 -5.45 19.44 3.59
N PHE A 152 -6.01 18.49 4.34
CA PHE A 152 -5.25 17.51 5.10
C PHE A 152 -4.36 16.65 4.19
N GLY A 153 -4.93 16.06 3.14
CA GLY A 153 -4.19 15.24 2.20
C GLY A 153 -3.12 15.99 1.42
N LEU A 154 -3.39 17.26 1.03
CA LEU A 154 -2.41 18.10 0.34
C LEU A 154 -1.21 18.45 1.23
N LEU A 155 -1.44 18.78 2.50
CA LEU A 155 -0.33 19.04 3.44
C LEU A 155 0.48 17.77 3.72
N ILE A 156 -0.16 16.62 3.88
CA ILE A 156 0.54 15.34 4.00
C ILE A 156 1.42 15.10 2.78
N GLY A 157 0.88 15.29 1.58
CA GLY A 157 1.63 15.15 0.33
C GLY A 157 2.82 16.10 0.26
N ALA A 158 2.62 17.37 0.58
CA ALA A 158 3.68 18.38 0.55
C ALA A 158 4.79 18.11 1.56
N PHE A 159 4.46 17.82 2.81
CA PHE A 159 5.45 17.49 3.84
C PHE A 159 6.20 16.20 3.54
N GLY A 160 5.50 15.17 3.12
CA GLY A 160 6.12 13.92 2.72
C GLY A 160 7.05 14.08 1.51
N PHE A 161 6.67 14.90 0.53
CA PHE A 161 7.52 15.22 -0.62
C PHE A 161 8.80 15.94 -0.20
N ILE A 162 8.70 16.96 0.66
CA ILE A 162 9.86 17.67 1.18
C ILE A 162 10.79 16.72 1.93
N LEU A 163 10.26 15.87 2.80
CA LEU A 163 11.08 14.89 3.52
C LEU A 163 11.72 13.87 2.57
N ALA A 164 11.02 13.44 1.52
CA ALA A 164 11.56 12.50 0.55
C ALA A 164 12.76 13.07 -0.21
N ILE A 165 12.66 14.29 -0.75
CA ILE A 165 13.73 14.92 -1.53
C ILE A 165 14.92 15.35 -0.68
N THR A 166 14.69 15.67 0.60
CA THR A 166 15.77 16.03 1.55
C THR A 166 16.37 14.82 2.25
N LYS A 167 15.92 13.59 1.94
CA LYS A 167 16.29 12.34 2.66
C LYS A 167 15.92 12.39 4.14
N GLY A 168 14.98 13.22 4.50
CA GLY A 168 14.46 13.36 5.85
C GLY A 168 13.71 12.13 6.34
N GLY A 169 13.12 11.34 5.44
CA GLY A 169 12.47 10.07 5.77
C GLY A 169 13.43 9.06 6.38
N SER A 170 14.57 8.85 5.74
CA SER A 170 15.63 7.98 6.26
C SER A 170 16.25 8.51 7.55
N LEU A 171 16.38 9.83 7.69
CA LEU A 171 16.84 10.45 8.93
C LEU A 171 15.84 10.23 10.06
N LEU A 172 14.58 10.48 9.82
CA LEU A 172 13.50 10.29 10.79
C LEU A 172 13.42 8.83 11.25
N ALA A 173 13.55 7.88 10.31
CA ALA A 173 13.59 6.44 10.63
C ALA A 173 14.78 6.06 11.53
N ARG A 174 15.95 6.70 11.34
CA ARG A 174 17.12 6.49 12.19
C ARG A 174 16.95 7.09 13.60
N LEU A 175 16.29 8.25 13.70
CA LEU A 175 16.00 8.89 14.97
C LEU A 175 14.92 8.16 15.77
N THR A 176 14.01 7.49 15.06
CA THR A 176 12.96 6.69 15.70
C THR A 176 13.57 5.37 16.17
N SER A 177 13.66 5.18 17.48
CA SER A 177 14.21 3.93 18.02
C SER A 177 13.30 2.74 17.71
N LYS A 178 13.89 1.53 17.61
CA LYS A 178 13.12 0.29 17.38
C LYS A 178 12.04 0.07 18.44
N GLY A 179 12.30 0.50 19.68
CA GLY A 179 11.33 0.43 20.78
C GLY A 179 10.14 1.35 20.55
N VAL A 180 10.36 2.58 20.08
CA VAL A 180 9.29 3.53 19.74
C VAL A 180 8.46 2.99 18.57
N CYS A 181 9.11 2.47 17.53
CA CYS A 181 8.40 1.84 16.40
C CYS A 181 7.53 0.66 16.87
N GLY A 182 8.09 -0.24 17.67
CA GLY A 182 7.36 -1.39 18.22
C GLY A 182 6.19 -0.96 19.12
N GLY A 183 6.42 0.00 20.01
CA GLY A 183 5.39 0.56 20.88
C GLY A 183 4.24 1.22 20.10
N LEU A 184 4.57 2.00 19.06
CA LEU A 184 3.58 2.63 18.19
C LEU A 184 2.74 1.58 17.46
N LEU A 185 3.37 0.54 16.89
CA LEU A 185 2.66 -0.53 16.17
C LEU A 185 1.72 -1.31 17.12
N ILE A 186 2.15 -1.62 18.33
CA ILE A 186 1.31 -2.28 19.35
C ILE A 186 0.12 -1.37 19.70
N TYR A 187 0.38 -0.09 19.97
CA TYR A 187 -0.67 0.88 20.30
C TYR A 187 -1.71 1.02 19.19
N LEU A 188 -1.27 1.15 17.94
CA LEU A 188 -2.15 1.25 16.78
C LEU A 188 -2.95 -0.04 16.55
N GLY A 189 -2.31 -1.21 16.71
CA GLY A 189 -3.00 -2.49 16.64
C GLY A 189 -4.08 -2.63 17.71
N PHE A 190 -3.78 -2.22 18.93
CA PHE A 190 -4.71 -2.28 20.05
C PHE A 190 -5.92 -1.34 19.87
N ILE A 191 -5.67 -0.06 19.56
CA ILE A 191 -6.75 0.91 19.31
C ILE A 191 -7.56 0.52 18.08
N GLY A 192 -6.91 0.09 17.01
CA GLY A 192 -7.58 -0.39 15.82
C GLY A 192 -8.52 -1.56 16.11
N THR A 193 -8.04 -2.55 16.84
CA THR A 193 -8.85 -3.71 17.25
C THR A 193 -10.07 -3.28 18.07
N ILE A 194 -9.88 -2.47 19.12
CA ILE A 194 -11.00 -1.99 19.95
C ILE A 194 -12.02 -1.24 19.12
N SER A 195 -11.56 -0.34 18.24
CA SER A 195 -12.44 0.44 17.38
C SER A 195 -13.26 -0.44 16.44
N GLN A 196 -12.64 -1.41 15.77
CA GLN A 196 -13.34 -2.29 14.82
C GLN A 196 -14.28 -3.27 15.52
N VAL A 197 -13.90 -3.78 16.68
CA VAL A 197 -14.78 -4.62 17.50
C VAL A 197 -16.03 -3.84 17.91
N LYS A 198 -15.88 -2.60 18.39
CA LYS A 198 -17.01 -1.73 18.73
C LYS A 198 -17.94 -1.49 17.52
N LYS A 199 -17.37 -1.22 16.34
CA LYS A 199 -18.15 -1.04 15.10
C LYS A 199 -18.91 -2.31 14.70
N LEU A 200 -18.27 -3.48 14.84
CA LEU A 200 -18.93 -4.76 14.55
C LEU A 200 -20.11 -5.02 15.48
N PHE A 201 -19.96 -4.74 16.78
CA PHE A 201 -21.08 -4.86 17.73
C PHE A 201 -22.19 -3.86 17.43
N ALA A 202 -21.88 -2.59 17.19
CA ALA A 202 -22.85 -1.56 16.85
C ALA A 202 -23.63 -1.93 15.56
N TRP A 203 -22.96 -2.48 14.55
CA TRP A 203 -23.61 -2.97 13.35
C TRP A 203 -24.53 -4.16 13.65
N ALA A 204 -24.08 -5.14 14.43
CA ALA A 204 -24.88 -6.32 14.77
C ALA A 204 -26.08 -5.98 15.65
N GLU A 205 -25.96 -5.01 16.54
CA GLU A 205 -27.06 -4.45 17.33
C GLU A 205 -28.09 -3.71 16.46
N ALA A 206 -27.63 -2.94 15.47
CA ALA A 206 -28.49 -2.20 14.56
C ALA A 206 -29.38 -3.11 13.70
N ILE A 207 -29.00 -4.36 13.47
CA ILE A 207 -29.79 -5.39 12.78
C ILE A 207 -30.45 -6.37 13.74
N ASP A 208 -30.46 -6.10 15.04
CA ASP A 208 -31.02 -6.95 16.11
C ASP A 208 -30.41 -8.36 16.17
N MET A 209 -29.14 -8.47 15.83
CA MET A 209 -28.40 -9.75 15.74
C MET A 209 -27.04 -9.70 16.47
N ALA A 210 -27.00 -9.13 17.67
CA ALA A 210 -25.77 -8.92 18.45
C ALA A 210 -24.90 -10.19 18.60
N HIS A 211 -25.51 -11.38 18.61
CA HIS A 211 -24.81 -12.65 18.70
C HIS A 211 -23.89 -12.93 17.50
N ILE A 212 -24.18 -12.37 16.33
CA ILE A 212 -23.34 -12.53 15.12
C ILE A 212 -21.94 -11.98 15.36
N ALA A 213 -21.81 -10.84 16.05
CA ALA A 213 -20.52 -10.24 16.34
C ALA A 213 -19.62 -11.20 17.14
N PHE A 214 -20.15 -11.85 18.16
CA PHE A 214 -19.40 -12.83 18.96
C PHE A 214 -18.97 -14.04 18.13
N ILE A 215 -19.89 -14.59 17.30
CA ILE A 215 -19.61 -15.77 16.49
C ILE A 215 -18.56 -15.46 15.43
N VAL A 216 -18.64 -14.31 14.77
CA VAL A 216 -17.65 -13.87 13.76
C VAL A 216 -16.29 -13.66 14.41
N ILE A 217 -16.22 -13.00 15.57
CA ILE A 217 -14.95 -12.82 16.31
C ILE A 217 -14.35 -14.18 16.67
N LEU A 218 -15.13 -15.07 17.23
CA LEU A 218 -14.67 -16.41 17.60
C LEU A 218 -14.17 -17.19 16.39
N ALA A 219 -14.95 -17.20 15.29
CA ALA A 219 -14.57 -17.87 14.05
C ALA A 219 -13.26 -17.34 13.48
N THR A 220 -13.04 -16.01 13.51
CA THR A 220 -11.81 -15.39 13.01
C THR A 220 -10.61 -15.68 13.92
N ILE A 221 -10.78 -15.73 15.23
CA ILE A 221 -9.73 -16.12 16.19
C ILE A 221 -9.33 -17.58 15.96
N LEU A 222 -10.31 -18.48 15.86
CA LEU A 222 -10.04 -19.91 15.59
C LEU A 222 -9.35 -20.12 14.24
N LEU A 223 -9.79 -19.40 13.21
CA LEU A 223 -9.12 -19.39 11.90
C LEU A 223 -7.68 -18.93 12.01
N TYR A 224 -7.42 -17.83 12.71
CA TYR A 224 -6.07 -17.33 12.89
C TYR A 224 -5.17 -18.36 13.60
N ALA A 225 -5.66 -18.97 14.68
CA ALA A 225 -4.93 -20.01 15.39
C ALA A 225 -4.63 -21.23 14.49
N LEU A 226 -5.59 -21.62 13.64
CA LEU A 226 -5.41 -22.68 12.68
C LEU A 226 -4.35 -22.34 11.62
N LEU A 227 -4.41 -21.15 11.06
CA LEU A 227 -3.43 -20.66 10.07
C LEU A 227 -2.02 -20.52 10.67
N GLU A 228 -1.94 -20.13 11.94
CA GLU A 228 -0.69 -20.11 12.70
C GLU A 228 -0.08 -21.50 12.80
N HIS A 229 -0.90 -22.49 13.20
CA HIS A 229 -0.47 -23.88 13.32
C HIS A 229 0.08 -24.42 11.99
N PHE A 230 -0.57 -24.09 10.87
CA PHE A 230 -0.13 -24.49 9.52
C PHE A 230 0.94 -23.58 8.91
N LYS A 231 1.45 -22.57 9.65
CA LYS A 231 2.42 -21.58 9.17
C LYS A 231 1.94 -20.80 7.94
N LYS A 232 0.63 -20.60 7.81
CA LYS A 232 -0.03 -19.89 6.71
C LYS A 232 -0.68 -18.56 7.16
N ARG A 233 -0.05 -17.86 8.11
CA ARG A 233 -0.54 -16.54 8.64
C ARG A 233 -0.89 -15.52 7.57
N TRP A 234 -0.25 -15.59 6.43
CA TRP A 234 -0.48 -14.68 5.33
C TRP A 234 -1.89 -14.74 4.74
N LEU A 235 -2.58 -15.87 4.94
CA LEU A 235 -3.99 -16.03 4.58
C LEU A 235 -4.95 -15.43 5.61
N ALA A 236 -4.48 -14.95 6.75
CA ALA A 236 -5.34 -14.52 7.84
C ALA A 236 -6.31 -13.42 7.40
N VAL A 237 -5.81 -12.36 6.74
CA VAL A 237 -6.67 -11.25 6.31
C VAL A 237 -7.72 -11.70 5.28
N PRO A 238 -7.34 -12.27 4.10
CA PRO A 238 -8.33 -12.65 3.10
C PRO A 238 -9.33 -13.70 3.60
N LEU A 239 -8.86 -14.71 4.33
CA LEU A 239 -9.76 -15.75 4.82
C LEU A 239 -10.63 -15.28 5.99
N SER A 240 -10.17 -14.37 6.85
CA SER A 240 -11.00 -13.78 7.89
C SER A 240 -12.15 -12.96 7.31
N CYS A 241 -11.88 -12.17 6.26
CA CYS A 241 -12.92 -11.43 5.56
C CYS A 241 -13.96 -12.40 4.93
N LEU A 242 -13.48 -13.44 4.25
CA LEU A 242 -14.37 -14.42 3.63
C LEU A 242 -15.20 -15.19 4.67
N ILE A 243 -14.55 -15.75 5.68
CA ILE A 243 -15.23 -16.56 6.71
C ILE A 243 -16.15 -15.69 7.55
N GLY A 244 -15.73 -14.48 7.92
CA GLY A 244 -16.58 -13.55 8.65
C GLY A 244 -17.86 -13.22 7.86
N GLY A 245 -17.74 -12.93 6.56
CA GLY A 245 -18.87 -12.70 5.68
C GLY A 245 -19.77 -13.93 5.52
N VAL A 246 -19.20 -15.11 5.25
CA VAL A 246 -19.96 -16.36 5.11
C VAL A 246 -20.71 -16.72 6.40
N VAL A 247 -20.05 -16.59 7.55
CA VAL A 247 -20.67 -16.88 8.86
C VAL A 247 -21.84 -15.91 9.12
N ALA A 248 -21.61 -14.61 8.91
CA ALA A 248 -22.68 -13.62 9.11
C ALA A 248 -23.85 -13.87 8.16
N PHE A 249 -23.59 -14.17 6.88
CA PHE A 249 -24.62 -14.52 5.91
C PHE A 249 -25.40 -15.80 6.32
N ALA A 250 -24.69 -16.85 6.73
CA ALA A 250 -25.32 -18.11 7.15
C ALA A 250 -26.17 -17.95 8.41
N LEU A 251 -25.89 -16.95 9.24
CA LEU A 251 -26.68 -16.60 10.43
C LEU A 251 -27.84 -15.65 10.11
N GLY A 252 -28.05 -15.29 8.83
CA GLY A 252 -29.16 -14.48 8.38
C GLY A 252 -28.95 -12.97 8.40
N ALA A 253 -27.67 -12.50 8.53
CA ALA A 253 -27.41 -11.08 8.41
C ALA A 253 -27.82 -10.56 7.02
N PRO A 254 -28.46 -9.39 6.93
CA PRO A 254 -28.79 -8.81 5.64
C PRO A 254 -27.53 -8.37 4.91
N PHE A 255 -27.34 -8.89 3.70
CA PHE A 255 -26.27 -8.46 2.81
C PHE A 255 -26.85 -7.86 1.54
N GLU A 256 -26.51 -6.62 1.28
CA GLU A 256 -26.75 -6.01 -0.02
C GLU A 256 -25.49 -6.15 -0.87
N PHE A 257 -25.53 -7.03 -1.85
CA PHE A 257 -24.45 -7.17 -2.81
C PHE A 257 -24.59 -6.10 -3.90
N ASN A 258 -23.81 -5.04 -3.81
CA ASN A 258 -23.67 -4.13 -4.91
C ASN A 258 -22.70 -4.71 -5.93
N THR A 259 -23.25 -5.31 -6.98
CA THR A 259 -22.50 -5.98 -8.04
C THR A 259 -22.27 -5.11 -9.27
N ALA A 260 -22.62 -3.82 -9.22
CA ALA A 260 -22.43 -2.93 -10.36
C ALA A 260 -20.93 -2.62 -10.56
N PRO A 261 -20.24 -3.30 -11.48
CA PRO A 261 -18.88 -2.92 -11.86
C PRO A 261 -18.92 -1.55 -12.55
N GLY A 262 -17.90 -0.74 -12.36
CA GLY A 262 -17.84 0.55 -13.02
C GLY A 262 -16.60 1.33 -12.64
N LEU A 263 -16.23 2.26 -13.53
CA LEU A 263 -15.21 3.24 -13.22
C LEU A 263 -15.76 4.27 -12.23
N PRO A 264 -14.93 4.78 -11.33
CA PRO A 264 -15.33 5.84 -10.40
C PRO A 264 -15.63 7.13 -11.15
N ASN A 265 -16.34 8.03 -10.52
CA ASN A 265 -16.50 9.38 -11.03
C ASN A 265 -15.17 10.12 -10.96
N MET A 266 -14.57 10.39 -12.12
CA MET A 266 -13.28 11.07 -12.24
C MET A 266 -13.40 12.59 -12.34
N ASN A 267 -14.61 13.15 -12.26
CA ASN A 267 -14.82 14.59 -12.33
C ASN A 267 -14.49 15.24 -10.97
N PRO A 268 -13.46 16.11 -10.87
CA PRO A 268 -13.14 16.80 -9.63
C PRO A 268 -14.29 17.67 -9.08
N ALA A 269 -15.12 18.24 -9.97
CA ALA A 269 -16.28 19.01 -9.57
C ALA A 269 -17.34 18.17 -8.83
N TYR A 270 -17.46 16.88 -9.16
CA TYR A 270 -18.29 15.96 -8.39
C TYR A 270 -17.77 15.82 -6.96
N TRP A 271 -16.49 15.61 -6.78
CA TRP A 271 -15.91 15.34 -5.47
C TRP A 271 -15.94 16.57 -4.55
N TRP A 272 -15.67 17.76 -5.08
CA TRP A 272 -15.52 18.99 -4.30
C TRP A 272 -16.67 19.97 -4.46
N GLY A 273 -17.76 19.60 -5.10
CA GLY A 273 -18.97 20.40 -5.17
C GLY A 273 -19.71 20.45 -3.82
N GLU A 274 -20.38 21.57 -3.53
CA GLU A 274 -21.10 21.77 -2.27
C GLU A 274 -22.23 20.77 -2.02
N ASN A 275 -22.83 20.22 -3.09
CA ASN A 275 -23.97 19.29 -3.02
C ASN A 275 -23.64 17.91 -3.55
N THR A 276 -22.38 17.57 -3.68
CA THR A 276 -21.89 16.30 -4.22
C THR A 276 -20.72 15.79 -3.40
N GLY A 277 -20.26 14.57 -3.63
CA GLY A 277 -19.05 14.04 -3.02
C GLY A 277 -18.89 14.35 -1.53
N TRP A 278 -17.87 15.14 -1.21
CA TRP A 278 -17.57 15.53 0.16
C TRP A 278 -18.52 16.57 0.75
N MET A 279 -19.29 17.27 -0.06
CA MET A 279 -20.23 18.33 0.35
C MET A 279 -19.58 19.50 1.11
N LEU A 280 -18.26 19.63 1.05
CA LEU A 280 -17.48 20.64 1.78
C LEU A 280 -16.95 21.75 0.88
N GLY A 281 -17.06 21.60 -0.43
CA GLY A 281 -16.46 22.52 -1.39
C GLY A 281 -14.92 22.49 -1.40
N LEU A 282 -14.30 23.58 -1.87
CA LEU A 282 -12.85 23.73 -1.88
C LEU A 282 -12.34 24.23 -0.53
N PRO A 283 -11.14 23.78 -0.08
CA PRO A 283 -10.58 24.22 1.19
C PRO A 283 -10.18 25.71 1.16
N THR A 284 -10.43 26.40 2.25
CA THR A 284 -9.96 27.74 2.52
C THR A 284 -8.59 27.74 3.18
N LEU A 285 -7.93 28.90 3.30
CA LEU A 285 -6.67 29.01 4.04
C LEU A 285 -6.81 28.54 5.50
N GLU A 286 -7.93 28.86 6.13
CA GLU A 286 -8.25 28.42 7.49
C GLU A 286 -8.29 26.88 7.58
N SER A 287 -8.86 26.21 6.57
CA SER A 287 -8.88 24.75 6.49
C SER A 287 -7.46 24.14 6.55
N PHE A 288 -6.49 24.78 5.91
CA PHE A 288 -5.09 24.33 5.97
C PHE A 288 -4.47 24.55 7.36
N VAL A 289 -4.79 25.65 8.01
CA VAL A 289 -4.29 25.93 9.37
C VAL A 289 -4.83 24.92 10.37
N VAL A 290 -6.12 24.61 10.31
CA VAL A 290 -6.77 23.62 11.18
C VAL A 290 -6.13 22.24 11.07
N VAL A 291 -5.82 21.78 9.86
CA VAL A 291 -5.27 20.42 9.65
C VAL A 291 -3.75 20.33 9.75
N LEU A 292 -3.05 21.47 9.85
CA LEU A 292 -1.59 21.51 9.88
C LEU A 292 -0.95 20.58 10.94
N PRO A 293 -1.33 20.62 12.23
CA PRO A 293 -0.71 19.77 13.24
C PRO A 293 -0.98 18.27 12.98
N PHE A 294 -2.14 17.97 12.45
CA PHE A 294 -2.49 16.58 12.10
C PHE A 294 -1.69 16.07 10.91
N ALA A 295 -1.46 16.93 9.91
CA ALA A 295 -0.64 16.57 8.75
C ALA A 295 0.81 16.31 9.13
N VAL A 296 1.40 17.14 10.01
CA VAL A 296 2.75 16.89 10.55
C VAL A 296 2.81 15.56 11.30
N LEU A 297 1.83 15.28 12.15
CA LEU A 297 1.74 14.01 12.88
C LEU A 297 1.62 12.82 11.92
N ALA A 298 0.75 12.94 10.91
CA ALA A 298 0.54 11.89 9.91
C ALA A 298 1.83 11.52 9.18
N VAL A 299 2.59 12.52 8.73
CA VAL A 299 3.87 12.28 8.02
C VAL A 299 4.95 11.75 8.98
N ALA A 300 4.96 12.19 10.23
CA ALA A 300 5.86 11.62 11.24
C ALA A 300 5.59 10.13 11.49
N MET A 301 4.33 9.69 11.38
CA MET A 301 3.94 8.29 11.52
C MET A 301 4.32 7.42 10.32
N TRP A 302 4.60 7.98 9.15
CA TRP A 302 5.05 7.23 7.99
C TRP A 302 6.40 6.57 8.19
N SER A 303 7.31 7.24 8.88
CA SER A 303 8.67 6.73 9.06
C SER A 303 8.72 5.41 9.84
N PRO A 304 8.06 5.25 11.01
CA PRO A 304 7.96 3.98 11.71
C PRO A 304 7.26 2.88 10.87
N ASP A 305 6.22 3.26 10.12
CA ASP A 305 5.50 2.33 9.25
C ASP A 305 6.42 1.79 8.14
N PHE A 306 7.12 2.66 7.44
CA PHE A 306 8.07 2.26 6.40
C PHE A 306 9.26 1.49 6.94
N LEU A 307 9.75 1.82 8.13
CA LEU A 307 10.78 1.04 8.80
C LEU A 307 10.29 -0.39 9.10
N GLY A 308 9.05 -0.52 9.55
CA GLY A 308 8.40 -1.82 9.75
C GLY A 308 8.38 -2.65 8.46
N HIS A 309 8.01 -2.05 7.34
CA HIS A 309 8.02 -2.70 6.02
C HIS A 309 9.43 -3.16 5.61
N GLN A 310 10.44 -2.31 5.81
CA GLN A 310 11.82 -2.64 5.48
C GLN A 310 12.36 -3.79 6.34
N VAL A 311 12.05 -3.79 7.65
CA VAL A 311 12.42 -4.88 8.55
C VAL A 311 11.75 -6.18 8.14
N PHE A 312 10.45 -6.13 7.82
CA PHE A 312 9.71 -7.30 7.38
C PHE A 312 10.28 -7.87 6.06
N GLN A 313 10.62 -7.01 5.10
CA GLN A 313 11.27 -7.44 3.88
C GLN A 313 12.60 -8.16 4.16
N LYS A 314 13.44 -7.62 5.04
CA LYS A 314 14.72 -8.24 5.41
C LYS A 314 14.56 -9.62 6.03
N ILE A 315 13.49 -9.84 6.78
CA ILE A 315 13.20 -11.15 7.40
C ILE A 315 12.65 -12.14 6.36
N SER A 316 11.85 -11.67 5.41
CA SER A 316 11.13 -12.51 4.46
C SER A 316 11.94 -12.89 3.22
N TYR A 317 12.89 -12.06 2.82
CA TYR A 317 13.71 -12.32 1.63
C TYR A 317 14.95 -13.17 1.93
N PRO A 318 15.43 -13.97 0.94
CA PRO A 318 16.72 -14.66 1.04
C PRO A 318 17.89 -13.69 1.27
N GLN A 319 18.97 -14.19 1.81
CA GLN A 319 20.18 -13.40 2.02
C GLN A 319 20.76 -12.90 0.67
N ARG A 320 21.30 -11.67 0.64
CA ARG A 320 21.90 -10.98 -0.53
C ARG A 320 20.96 -10.19 -1.46
N THR A 321 19.87 -9.69 -0.94
CA THR A 321 18.86 -8.93 -1.72
C THR A 321 18.96 -7.42 -1.56
N GLU A 322 20.10 -6.87 -1.21
CA GLU A 322 20.28 -5.42 -0.97
C GLU A 322 19.84 -4.55 -2.16
N LYS A 323 19.96 -5.05 -3.39
CA LYS A 323 19.59 -4.33 -4.62
C LYS A 323 18.08 -4.15 -4.81
N VAL A 324 17.28 -4.98 -4.17
CA VAL A 324 15.82 -5.00 -4.32
C VAL A 324 15.09 -4.65 -3.02
N GLN A 325 15.84 -4.21 -2.01
CA GLN A 325 15.25 -3.78 -0.75
C GLN A 325 14.54 -2.44 -0.90
N MET A 326 13.47 -2.30 -0.13
CA MET A 326 12.72 -1.07 -0.01
C MET A 326 13.61 0.09 0.46
N ASN A 327 13.50 1.20 -0.22
CA ASN A 327 14.09 2.48 0.18
C ASN A 327 13.00 3.37 0.79
N ILE A 328 13.26 3.93 1.98
CA ILE A 328 12.27 4.73 2.73
C ILE A 328 11.95 6.03 1.99
N ASP A 329 12.99 6.73 1.48
CA ASP A 329 12.78 8.03 0.81
C ASP A 329 12.08 7.86 -0.54
N ASP A 330 12.38 6.79 -1.31
CA ASP A 330 11.68 6.46 -2.55
C ASP A 330 10.21 6.10 -2.29
N THR A 331 9.95 5.36 -1.22
CA THR A 331 8.58 5.03 -0.78
C THR A 331 7.81 6.27 -0.38
N MET A 332 8.46 7.16 0.39
CA MET A 332 7.88 8.43 0.80
C MET A 332 7.59 9.34 -0.40
N LEU A 333 8.49 9.37 -1.39
CA LEU A 333 8.27 10.13 -2.62
C LEU A 333 7.04 9.62 -3.40
N SER A 334 7.00 8.31 -3.66
CA SER A 334 5.86 7.68 -4.34
C SER A 334 4.55 7.93 -3.59
N ALA A 335 4.57 7.75 -2.28
CA ALA A 335 3.43 8.00 -1.40
C ALA A 335 2.96 9.46 -1.46
N SER A 336 3.88 10.41 -1.41
CA SER A 336 3.57 11.84 -1.40
C SER A 336 2.96 12.33 -2.71
N VAL A 337 3.54 11.90 -3.84
CA VAL A 337 3.00 12.25 -5.16
C VAL A 337 1.59 11.68 -5.32
N ARG A 338 1.40 10.41 -5.01
CA ARG A 338 0.08 9.77 -5.03
C ARG A 338 -0.91 10.48 -4.11
N GLN A 339 -0.50 10.82 -2.88
CA GLN A 339 -1.33 11.53 -1.91
C GLN A 339 -1.82 12.86 -2.44
N THR A 340 -0.91 13.66 -3.03
CA THR A 340 -1.25 14.95 -3.60
C THR A 340 -2.28 14.82 -4.71
N PHE A 341 -2.04 13.92 -5.67
CA PHE A 341 -2.98 13.70 -6.77
C PHE A 341 -4.32 13.13 -6.31
N GLY A 342 -4.31 12.14 -5.43
CA GLY A 342 -5.53 11.56 -4.88
C GLY A 342 -6.40 12.60 -4.17
N SER A 343 -5.78 13.47 -3.36
CA SER A 343 -6.49 14.53 -2.64
C SER A 343 -7.05 15.62 -3.55
N LEU A 344 -6.29 16.04 -4.60
CA LEU A 344 -6.76 17.01 -5.58
C LEU A 344 -7.97 16.51 -6.35
N ALA A 345 -7.98 15.26 -6.71
CA ALA A 345 -9.04 14.68 -7.53
C ALA A 345 -10.22 14.12 -6.70
N GLY A 346 -10.18 14.16 -5.38
CA GLY A 346 -11.33 13.85 -4.54
C GLY A 346 -11.18 12.69 -3.57
N GLY A 347 -10.04 12.02 -3.56
CA GLY A 347 -9.84 10.87 -2.69
C GLY A 347 -9.64 11.21 -1.21
N ALA A 348 -10.22 10.38 -0.34
CA ALA A 348 -10.05 10.46 1.11
C ALA A 348 -8.77 9.78 1.61
N ASN A 349 -8.02 9.18 0.73
CA ASN A 349 -7.04 8.20 1.11
C ASN A 349 -5.68 8.75 1.46
N PHE A 350 -5.09 8.11 2.44
CA PHE A 350 -3.76 8.39 2.94
C PHE A 350 -2.85 7.21 2.65
N THR A 351 -1.72 7.50 2.05
CA THR A 351 -0.81 6.52 1.49
C THR A 351 -0.08 5.69 2.52
N SER A 352 0.32 4.55 2.09
CA SER A 352 0.98 3.43 2.74
C SER A 352 0.04 2.35 3.25
N SER A 353 0.34 1.11 2.95
CA SER A 353 -0.39 -0.03 3.44
C SER A 353 0.57 -1.16 3.76
N TRP A 354 0.78 -1.34 5.02
CA TRP A 354 1.49 -2.47 5.57
C TRP A 354 0.91 -3.81 5.08
N GLY A 355 -0.42 -4.01 5.13
CA GLY A 355 -1.07 -5.24 4.72
C GLY A 355 -0.89 -5.58 3.24
N THR A 356 -0.93 -4.59 2.37
CA THR A 356 -0.78 -4.79 0.92
C THR A 356 0.62 -5.29 0.54
N TYR A 357 1.64 -4.88 1.27
CA TYR A 357 3.02 -5.26 1.01
C TYR A 357 3.43 -6.56 1.69
N ILE A 358 3.01 -6.78 2.93
CA ILE A 358 3.40 -7.94 3.74
C ILE A 358 3.09 -9.26 3.03
N VAL A 359 1.92 -9.35 2.43
CA VAL A 359 1.46 -10.60 1.81
C VAL A 359 2.31 -10.95 0.58
N PRO A 360 2.48 -10.08 -0.43
CA PRO A 360 3.37 -10.36 -1.55
C PRO A 360 4.81 -10.65 -1.13
N ALA A 361 5.35 -9.86 -0.19
CA ALA A 361 6.72 -10.04 0.26
C ALA A 361 6.95 -11.38 0.96
N ALA A 362 6.01 -11.81 1.82
CA ALA A 362 6.16 -13.05 2.59
C ALA A 362 6.10 -14.30 1.73
N ILE A 363 5.38 -14.26 0.62
CA ILE A 363 5.09 -15.46 -0.18
C ILE A 363 5.88 -15.46 -1.47
N ALA A 364 5.76 -14.39 -2.24
CA ALA A 364 6.37 -14.31 -3.55
C ALA A 364 7.89 -14.19 -3.47
N LYS A 365 8.42 -13.56 -2.39
CA LYS A 365 9.86 -13.26 -2.26
C LYS A 365 10.43 -12.62 -3.53
N ARG A 366 9.59 -11.87 -4.26
CA ARG A 366 9.93 -11.19 -5.51
C ARG A 366 10.35 -9.75 -5.24
N PRO A 367 11.09 -9.11 -6.17
CA PRO A 367 11.33 -7.67 -6.10
C PRO A 367 10.01 -6.91 -6.12
N ILE A 368 10.02 -5.71 -5.52
CA ILE A 368 8.85 -4.84 -5.40
C ILE A 368 8.06 -4.69 -6.71
N PRO A 369 8.70 -4.42 -7.88
CA PRO A 369 7.97 -4.27 -9.13
C PRO A 369 7.04 -5.42 -9.49
N ALA A 370 7.47 -6.66 -9.27
CA ALA A 370 6.67 -7.83 -9.60
C ALA A 370 5.38 -7.90 -8.78
N GLY A 371 5.48 -7.78 -7.46
CA GLY A 371 4.31 -7.76 -6.57
C GLY A 371 3.45 -6.51 -6.78
N ALA A 372 4.07 -5.36 -7.08
CA ALA A 372 3.41 -4.10 -7.32
C ALA A 372 2.45 -4.17 -8.50
N ILE A 373 2.92 -4.59 -9.66
CA ILE A 373 2.10 -4.66 -10.87
C ILE A 373 0.94 -5.64 -10.70
N LEU A 374 1.19 -6.82 -10.17
CA LEU A 374 0.13 -7.80 -9.97
C LEU A 374 -0.94 -7.31 -8.99
N THR A 375 -0.52 -6.71 -7.86
CA THR A 375 -1.48 -6.12 -6.90
C THR A 375 -2.27 -4.99 -7.54
N ALA A 376 -1.64 -4.13 -8.34
CA ALA A 376 -2.31 -3.05 -9.04
C ALA A 376 -3.33 -3.55 -10.07
N VAL A 377 -2.99 -4.59 -10.83
CA VAL A 377 -3.92 -5.20 -11.80
C VAL A 377 -5.14 -5.78 -11.12
N PHE A 378 -4.98 -6.41 -9.95
CA PHE A 378 -6.12 -6.95 -9.20
C PHE A 378 -6.95 -5.89 -8.46
N CYS A 379 -6.46 -4.65 -8.32
CA CYS A 379 -7.21 -3.54 -7.75
C CYS A 379 -8.13 -2.83 -8.78
N ILE A 380 -7.91 -3.02 -10.06
CA ILE A 380 -8.72 -2.48 -11.16
C ILE A 380 -9.87 -3.43 -11.50
#